data_6f8f061e2caac94f3dd723db37d38bb7
#
_entry.id   6f8f061e2caac94f3dd723db37d38bb7
#
_cell.length_a   1.000
_cell.length_b   1.000
_cell.length_c   1.000
_cell.angle_alpha   90.00
_cell.angle_beta   90.00
_cell.angle_gamma   90.00
#
_symmetry.space_group_name_H-M   'P 1'
#
loop_
_entity.id
_entity.type
_entity.pdbx_description
1 polymer ?
#
loop_
_entity_poly.entity_id
_entity_poly.type
_entity_poly.pdbx_seq_one_letter_code
_entity_poly.pdbx_strand_id
1 'polypeptide(L)'
;MQFGLFIPQGWRQDLVGIDPAQHWGVMAGLARRVDGNPDWASLWVYDHVHTVPRPIEETTHEAWALMAAFAGVTGRVRLGQMCTCMGYRNPAYLAKVAATVDVISEGRLEMGIGAGWYEHEWRAYGYGVPSAGERLRALREGVEILQQMWTTGYGTYAGEQFTVDGAMCFPRPLQGDAVPGSPRNGIPLWIAGGGEKKTLRIAAEYADYTNFSGMPEEFSAKSEILKAHCADVGRDADEIVRSANFNVVIGRDEAEVQERLAWIRDHYTRAGMPEDVVESPVRSFADRPLAGQPGQVDFAHVGHHDDVDRRPGCWAREVPHGDVAGIRQS
;
A
#
# COMPACT_ATOMS: atom_id res chain seq x y z
N MET A 1 -16.57 3.62 5.07
CA MET A 1 -15.48 3.14 4.22
C MET A 1 -14.47 4.26 4.04
N GLN A 2 -13.17 3.99 3.98
CA GLN A 2 -12.14 5.00 3.75
C GLN A 2 -11.43 4.67 2.44
N PHE A 3 -11.05 5.70 1.67
CA PHE A 3 -10.38 5.56 0.41
C PHE A 3 -8.94 6.10 0.48
N GLY A 4 -8.01 5.37 -0.10
CA GLY A 4 -6.64 5.80 -0.32
C GLY A 4 -6.31 5.83 -1.81
N LEU A 5 -5.43 6.73 -2.23
CA LEU A 5 -4.99 6.85 -3.61
C LEU A 5 -3.52 6.47 -3.74
N PHE A 6 -3.20 5.66 -4.74
CA PHE A 6 -1.82 5.41 -5.14
C PHE A 6 -1.29 6.55 -6.00
N ILE A 7 -0.12 7.07 -5.63
CA ILE A 7 0.56 8.12 -6.39
C ILE A 7 1.40 7.47 -7.50
N PRO A 8 1.43 8.01 -8.72
CA PRO A 8 2.32 7.57 -9.78
C PRO A 8 3.77 7.58 -9.29
N GLN A 9 4.50 6.52 -9.55
CA GLN A 9 5.88 6.33 -9.04
C GLN A 9 6.83 5.86 -10.14
N GLY A 10 6.29 5.39 -11.27
CA GLY A 10 7.02 4.89 -12.42
C GLY A 10 7.05 3.37 -12.56
N TRP A 11 6.97 2.61 -11.48
CA TRP A 11 7.08 1.15 -11.52
C TRP A 11 6.03 0.45 -12.43
N ARG A 12 4.90 1.11 -12.69
CA ARG A 12 3.84 0.70 -13.63
C ARG A 12 3.86 1.47 -14.93
N GLN A 13 4.99 2.05 -15.29
CA GLN A 13 5.16 2.91 -16.47
C GLN A 13 4.27 4.17 -16.47
N ASP A 14 3.74 4.54 -15.32
CA ASP A 14 2.81 5.64 -15.13
C ASP A 14 3.44 7.04 -15.23
N LEU A 15 4.78 7.11 -15.40
CA LEU A 15 5.55 8.34 -15.67
C LEU A 15 6.18 8.35 -17.06
N VAL A 16 5.93 7.36 -17.91
CA VAL A 16 6.47 7.30 -19.28
C VAL A 16 6.03 8.50 -20.10
N GLY A 17 6.98 9.11 -20.81
CA GLY A 17 6.75 10.29 -21.66
C GLY A 17 6.73 11.63 -20.89
N ILE A 18 6.96 11.61 -19.58
CA ILE A 18 7.15 12.82 -18.78
C ILE A 18 8.65 13.01 -18.54
N ASP A 19 9.15 14.25 -18.72
CA ASP A 19 10.54 14.59 -18.41
C ASP A 19 10.83 14.28 -16.93
N PRO A 20 11.90 13.52 -16.60
CA PRO A 20 12.28 13.22 -15.22
C PRO A 20 12.40 14.45 -14.31
N ALA A 21 12.79 15.61 -14.83
CA ALA A 21 12.82 16.86 -14.08
C ALA A 21 11.42 17.34 -13.62
N GLN A 22 10.35 16.85 -14.26
CA GLN A 22 8.95 17.19 -13.95
C GLN A 22 8.28 16.15 -13.05
N HIS A 23 8.85 14.95 -12.88
CA HIS A 23 8.22 13.83 -12.14
C HIS A 23 7.79 14.25 -10.73
N TRP A 24 8.70 14.94 -10.01
CA TRP A 24 8.35 15.41 -8.66
C TRP A 24 7.18 16.39 -8.67
N GLY A 25 7.14 17.31 -9.64
CA GLY A 25 6.02 18.25 -9.80
C GLY A 25 4.68 17.55 -9.98
N VAL A 26 4.64 16.49 -10.81
CA VAL A 26 3.45 15.67 -11.05
C VAL A 26 3.02 14.93 -9.76
N MET A 27 3.95 14.23 -9.13
CA MET A 27 3.68 13.45 -7.91
C MET A 27 3.23 14.36 -6.76
N ALA A 28 3.95 15.45 -6.49
CA ALA A 28 3.62 16.41 -5.42
C ALA A 28 2.31 17.15 -5.71
N GLY A 29 2.04 17.48 -6.97
CA GLY A 29 0.78 18.11 -7.38
C GLY A 29 -0.43 17.21 -7.08
N LEU A 30 -0.33 15.92 -7.39
CA LEU A 30 -1.36 14.96 -7.07
C LEU A 30 -1.48 14.75 -5.55
N ALA A 31 -0.37 14.62 -4.83
CA ALA A 31 -0.38 14.47 -3.36
C ALA A 31 -1.09 15.64 -2.68
N ARG A 32 -0.81 16.89 -3.07
CA ARG A 32 -1.51 18.08 -2.55
C ARG A 32 -3.00 18.09 -2.90
N ARG A 33 -3.37 17.61 -4.09
CA ARG A 33 -4.77 17.51 -4.50
C ARG A 33 -5.53 16.49 -3.64
N VAL A 34 -4.92 15.34 -3.36
CA VAL A 34 -5.45 14.33 -2.43
C VAL A 34 -5.56 14.90 -1.02
N ASP A 35 -4.53 15.61 -0.56
CA ASP A 35 -4.49 16.24 0.76
C ASP A 35 -5.60 17.31 0.94
N GLY A 36 -5.88 18.07 -0.11
CA GLY A 36 -6.94 19.10 -0.12
C GLY A 36 -8.36 18.54 -0.27
N ASN A 37 -8.55 17.27 -0.59
CA ASN A 37 -9.87 16.66 -0.78
C ASN A 37 -10.23 15.74 0.38
N PRO A 38 -11.27 16.06 1.19
CA PRO A 38 -11.66 15.30 2.39
C PRO A 38 -12.15 13.87 2.09
N ASP A 39 -12.51 13.55 0.85
CA ASP A 39 -12.96 12.20 0.48
C ASP A 39 -11.81 11.18 0.49
N TRP A 40 -10.56 11.65 0.40
CA TRP A 40 -9.37 10.81 0.49
C TRP A 40 -8.80 10.80 1.91
N ALA A 41 -8.65 9.62 2.48
CA ALA A 41 -8.07 9.43 3.81
C ALA A 41 -6.54 9.30 3.79
N SER A 42 -5.99 8.75 2.71
CA SER A 42 -4.57 8.38 2.64
C SER A 42 -4.03 8.41 1.21
N LEU A 43 -2.71 8.53 1.10
CA LEU A 43 -1.96 8.30 -0.14
C LEU A 43 -0.93 7.18 0.05
N TRP A 44 -0.64 6.47 -1.04
CA TRP A 44 0.14 5.25 -1.02
C TRP A 44 1.16 5.19 -2.16
N VAL A 45 2.28 4.52 -1.92
CA VAL A 45 3.27 4.13 -2.92
C VAL A 45 3.64 2.66 -2.76
N TYR A 46 4.36 2.11 -3.73
CA TYR A 46 4.87 0.74 -3.71
C TYR A 46 6.39 0.73 -3.47
N ASP A 47 6.90 -0.35 -2.92
CA ASP A 47 8.34 -0.52 -2.67
C ASP A 47 9.00 -1.30 -3.82
N HIS A 48 8.77 -0.86 -5.05
CA HIS A 48 9.47 -1.33 -6.24
C HIS A 48 10.60 -0.38 -6.58
N VAL A 49 11.71 -0.93 -7.08
CA VAL A 49 12.89 -0.20 -7.54
C VAL A 49 13.15 -0.40 -9.03
N HIS A 50 12.40 -1.29 -9.66
CA HIS A 50 12.32 -1.52 -11.09
C HIS A 50 10.87 -1.52 -11.55
N THR A 51 10.68 -1.40 -12.87
CA THR A 51 9.36 -1.57 -13.48
C THR A 51 8.89 -3.02 -13.41
N VAL A 52 7.58 -3.20 -13.29
CA VAL A 52 6.90 -4.49 -13.18
C VAL A 52 5.83 -4.57 -14.30
N PRO A 53 5.62 -5.73 -14.92
CA PRO A 53 6.12 -7.08 -14.60
C PRO A 53 7.50 -7.39 -15.20
N ARG A 54 8.04 -6.52 -16.01
CA ARG A 54 9.38 -6.66 -16.60
C ARG A 54 10.20 -5.40 -16.33
N PRO A 55 11.51 -5.55 -16.02
CA PRO A 55 12.40 -4.40 -15.91
C PRO A 55 12.65 -3.82 -17.31
N ILE A 56 12.41 -2.54 -17.46
CA ILE A 56 12.77 -1.74 -18.64
C ILE A 56 13.47 -0.47 -18.18
N GLU A 57 14.13 0.23 -19.10
CA GLU A 57 14.89 1.47 -18.84
C GLU A 57 13.95 2.66 -18.63
N GLU A 58 12.95 2.49 -17.75
CA GLU A 58 12.00 3.53 -17.37
C GLU A 58 12.11 3.85 -15.88
N THR A 59 11.72 5.05 -15.54
CA THR A 59 11.86 5.59 -14.18
C THR A 59 11.05 4.79 -13.16
N THR A 60 11.69 4.49 -12.02
CA THR A 60 11.02 4.05 -10.79
C THR A 60 11.66 4.78 -9.61
N HIS A 61 10.87 5.56 -8.88
CA HIS A 61 11.37 6.33 -7.73
C HIS A 61 11.35 5.50 -6.45
N GLU A 62 12.36 5.67 -5.59
CA GLU A 62 12.49 4.96 -4.32
C GLU A 62 11.41 5.40 -3.31
N ALA A 63 10.76 4.44 -2.71
CA ALA A 63 9.53 4.64 -1.95
C ALA A 63 9.73 5.46 -0.67
N TRP A 64 10.75 5.17 0.15
CA TRP A 64 10.96 5.87 1.42
C TRP A 64 11.43 7.31 1.24
N ALA A 65 12.20 7.59 0.17
CA ALA A 65 12.53 8.95 -0.24
C ALA A 65 11.26 9.74 -0.61
N LEU A 66 10.35 9.12 -1.37
CA LEU A 66 9.04 9.73 -1.69
C LEU A 66 8.18 9.94 -0.45
N MET A 67 8.13 8.98 0.48
CA MET A 67 7.37 9.11 1.72
C MET A 67 7.81 10.32 2.55
N ALA A 68 9.12 10.53 2.70
CA ALA A 68 9.65 11.70 3.39
C ALA A 68 9.27 13.01 2.67
N ALA A 69 9.36 13.02 1.33
CA ALA A 69 9.00 14.18 0.52
C ALA A 69 7.49 14.49 0.58
N PHE A 70 6.62 13.48 0.52
CA PHE A 70 5.17 13.66 0.69
C PHE A 70 4.82 14.13 2.09
N ALA A 71 5.48 13.64 3.13
CA ALA A 71 5.30 14.10 4.49
C ALA A 71 5.52 15.62 4.62
N GLY A 72 6.50 16.16 3.90
CA GLY A 72 6.82 17.59 3.91
C GLY A 72 5.90 18.48 3.06
N VAL A 73 5.06 17.92 2.16
CA VAL A 73 4.20 18.71 1.25
C VAL A 73 2.70 18.48 1.45
N THR A 74 2.32 17.63 2.39
CA THR A 74 0.93 17.35 2.80
C THR A 74 0.75 17.62 4.28
N GLY A 75 -0.47 17.85 4.72
CA GLY A 75 -0.77 18.18 6.13
C GLY A 75 -1.87 17.34 6.77
N ARG A 76 -2.68 16.62 5.99
CA ARG A 76 -3.88 15.93 6.49
C ARG A 76 -3.88 14.43 6.22
N VAL A 77 -3.62 14.03 4.99
CA VAL A 77 -3.74 12.61 4.59
C VAL A 77 -2.69 11.73 5.25
N ARG A 78 -3.06 10.53 5.57
CA ARG A 78 -2.12 9.52 6.03
C ARG A 78 -1.26 9.03 4.88
N LEU A 79 -0.06 8.57 5.18
CA LEU A 79 0.99 8.25 4.22
C LEU A 79 1.41 6.80 4.40
N GLY A 80 1.32 5.97 3.36
CA GLY A 80 1.67 4.56 3.48
C GLY A 80 2.38 3.96 2.27
N GLN A 81 2.96 2.81 2.49
CA GLN A 81 3.43 1.94 1.41
C GLN A 81 2.60 0.66 1.38
N MET A 82 2.27 0.18 0.19
CA MET A 82 1.56 -1.08 0.03
C MET A 82 2.29 -1.97 -0.99
N CYS A 83 3.33 -2.61 -0.49
CA CYS A 83 3.90 -2.57 0.85
C CYS A 83 5.43 -2.50 0.80
N THR A 84 6.04 -2.02 1.85
CA THR A 84 7.49 -2.15 2.06
C THR A 84 7.90 -3.62 2.02
N CYS A 85 8.90 -3.95 1.24
CA CYS A 85 9.51 -5.27 1.22
C CYS A 85 10.48 -5.40 2.41
N MET A 86 10.16 -6.27 3.37
CA MET A 86 11.00 -6.42 4.56
C MET A 86 12.44 -6.77 4.25
N GLY A 87 12.66 -7.58 3.22
CA GLY A 87 14.00 -8.06 2.90
C GLY A 87 14.91 -7.05 2.18
N TYR A 88 14.41 -5.88 1.79
CA TYR A 88 15.25 -4.86 1.14
C TYR A 88 16.01 -3.98 2.12
N ARG A 89 15.69 -4.02 3.42
CA ARG A 89 16.32 -3.18 4.43
C ARG A 89 16.55 -3.93 5.74
N ASN A 90 17.61 -3.57 6.47
CA ASN A 90 17.75 -4.01 7.85
C ASN A 90 16.57 -3.47 8.68
N PRO A 91 15.87 -4.29 9.48
CA PRO A 91 14.68 -3.86 10.20
C PRO A 91 14.95 -2.77 11.25
N ALA A 92 16.09 -2.77 11.89
CA ALA A 92 16.44 -1.72 12.84
C ALA A 92 16.67 -0.36 12.13
N TYR A 93 17.31 -0.39 10.94
CA TYR A 93 17.44 0.81 10.12
C TYR A 93 16.07 1.27 9.60
N LEU A 94 15.22 0.35 9.18
CA LEU A 94 13.86 0.65 8.72
C LEU A 94 13.01 1.27 9.85
N ALA A 95 13.12 0.76 11.08
CA ALA A 95 12.43 1.36 12.24
C ALA A 95 12.82 2.83 12.42
N LYS A 96 14.11 3.15 12.24
CA LYS A 96 14.63 4.52 12.34
C LYS A 96 14.12 5.43 11.21
N VAL A 97 14.12 4.93 9.98
CA VAL A 97 13.59 5.66 8.81
C VAL A 97 12.11 5.97 9.02
N ALA A 98 11.31 4.95 9.38
CA ALA A 98 9.88 5.11 9.62
C ALA A 98 9.58 6.12 10.75
N ALA A 99 10.28 6.03 11.89
CA ALA A 99 10.13 6.99 12.97
C ALA A 99 10.48 8.43 12.54
N THR A 100 11.46 8.60 11.64
CA THR A 100 11.82 9.92 11.10
C THR A 100 10.71 10.46 10.20
N VAL A 101 10.18 9.64 9.29
CA VAL A 101 9.05 10.04 8.42
C VAL A 101 7.79 10.31 9.24
N ASP A 102 7.56 9.56 10.31
CA ASP A 102 6.45 9.81 11.24
C ASP A 102 6.55 11.17 11.92
N VAL A 103 7.75 11.57 12.35
CA VAL A 103 8.00 12.91 12.91
C VAL A 103 7.80 14.00 11.85
N ILE A 104 8.34 13.84 10.63
CA ILE A 104 8.16 14.81 9.54
C ILE A 104 6.67 14.97 9.17
N SER A 105 5.93 13.88 9.20
CA SER A 105 4.49 13.86 8.88
C SER A 105 3.59 14.24 10.05
N GLU A 106 4.14 14.55 11.23
CA GLU A 106 3.36 14.85 12.43
C GLU A 106 2.41 13.70 12.82
N GLY A 107 2.91 12.44 12.77
CA GLY A 107 2.16 11.26 13.20
C GLY A 107 1.17 10.73 12.15
N ARG A 108 1.41 10.92 10.85
CA ARG A 108 0.53 10.45 9.76
C ARG A 108 1.03 9.22 9.02
N LEU A 109 2.16 8.64 9.42
CA LEU A 109 2.71 7.47 8.74
C LEU A 109 1.87 6.21 9.02
N GLU A 110 1.72 5.38 8.00
CA GLU A 110 1.18 4.02 8.01
C GLU A 110 2.27 3.05 7.55
N MET A 111 2.55 2.03 8.34
CA MET A 111 3.59 1.05 8.00
C MET A 111 2.99 -0.16 7.30
N GLY A 112 2.84 -0.09 5.99
CA GLY A 112 2.50 -1.26 5.20
C GLY A 112 3.75 -2.08 4.88
N ILE A 113 3.74 -3.37 5.23
CA ILE A 113 4.90 -4.25 5.09
C ILE A 113 4.49 -5.64 4.61
N GLY A 114 5.37 -6.28 3.85
CA GLY A 114 5.17 -7.63 3.32
C GLY A 114 6.48 -8.38 3.09
N ALA A 115 6.35 -9.64 2.71
CA ALA A 115 7.49 -10.52 2.51
C ALA A 115 8.28 -10.26 1.22
N GLY A 116 7.73 -9.48 0.27
CA GLY A 116 8.28 -9.32 -1.07
C GLY A 116 8.08 -10.54 -1.97
N TRP A 117 8.16 -10.33 -3.29
CA TRP A 117 7.89 -11.39 -4.28
C TRP A 117 8.70 -11.26 -5.57
N TYR A 118 9.13 -10.06 -5.96
CA TYR A 118 9.70 -9.81 -7.27
C TYR A 118 11.20 -10.16 -7.31
N GLU A 119 11.51 -11.40 -7.70
CA GLU A 119 12.87 -11.97 -7.68
C GLU A 119 13.89 -11.16 -8.48
N HIS A 120 13.46 -10.48 -9.55
CA HIS A 120 14.36 -9.66 -10.36
C HIS A 120 15.05 -8.59 -9.51
N GLU A 121 14.29 -7.86 -8.68
CA GLU A 121 14.83 -6.82 -7.79
C GLU A 121 15.78 -7.41 -6.74
N TRP A 122 15.41 -8.56 -6.15
CA TRP A 122 16.27 -9.25 -5.19
C TRP A 122 17.66 -9.58 -5.78
N ARG A 123 17.70 -10.13 -6.99
CA ARG A 123 18.96 -10.45 -7.68
C ARG A 123 19.73 -9.20 -8.06
N ALA A 124 19.08 -8.24 -8.66
CA ALA A 124 19.71 -7.04 -9.20
C ALA A 124 20.39 -6.20 -8.12
N TYR A 125 19.79 -6.13 -6.93
CA TYR A 125 20.32 -5.37 -5.80
C TYR A 125 21.20 -6.19 -4.84
N GLY A 126 21.50 -7.44 -5.17
CA GLY A 126 22.42 -8.26 -4.38
C GLY A 126 21.84 -8.84 -3.10
N TYR A 127 20.52 -8.87 -2.94
CA TYR A 127 19.84 -9.48 -1.79
C TYR A 127 19.74 -11.01 -1.85
N GLY A 128 20.22 -11.62 -2.94
CA GLY A 128 20.03 -13.04 -3.21
C GLY A 128 18.61 -13.35 -3.69
N VAL A 129 18.21 -14.61 -3.58
CA VAL A 129 16.84 -15.05 -3.89
C VAL A 129 16.35 -15.94 -2.75
N PRO A 130 15.92 -15.36 -1.62
CA PRO A 130 15.46 -16.14 -0.50
C PRO A 130 14.16 -16.87 -0.84
N SER A 131 14.00 -18.07 -0.31
CA SER A 131 12.77 -18.85 -0.44
C SER A 131 11.59 -18.13 0.19
N ALA A 132 10.37 -18.47 -0.20
CA ALA A 132 9.17 -17.91 0.43
C ALA A 132 9.13 -18.12 1.95
N GLY A 133 9.71 -19.25 2.42
CA GLY A 133 9.81 -19.54 3.86
C GLY A 133 10.75 -18.57 4.59
N GLU A 134 11.90 -18.26 4.01
CA GLU A 134 12.88 -17.31 4.54
C GLU A 134 12.32 -15.89 4.53
N ARG A 135 11.68 -15.48 3.42
CA ARG A 135 11.04 -14.15 3.34
C ARG A 135 9.95 -13.95 4.39
N LEU A 136 9.15 -14.99 4.67
CA LEU A 136 8.10 -14.92 5.69
C LEU A 136 8.66 -14.95 7.12
N ARG A 137 9.79 -15.64 7.37
CA ARG A 137 10.53 -15.52 8.65
C ARG A 137 11.08 -14.11 8.80
N ALA A 138 11.74 -13.58 7.77
CA ALA A 138 12.25 -12.21 7.78
C ALA A 138 11.13 -11.18 8.05
N LEU A 139 9.92 -11.38 7.46
CA LEU A 139 8.79 -10.52 7.76
C LEU A 139 8.41 -10.55 9.23
N ARG A 140 8.29 -11.74 9.84
CA ARG A 140 7.95 -11.89 11.26
C ARG A 140 8.99 -11.24 12.16
N GLU A 141 10.25 -11.63 12.01
CA GLU A 141 11.35 -11.09 12.81
C GLU A 141 11.50 -9.57 12.66
N GLY A 142 11.34 -9.07 11.41
CA GLY A 142 11.36 -7.65 11.13
C GLY A 142 10.25 -6.88 11.84
N VAL A 143 9.03 -7.41 11.84
CA VAL A 143 7.89 -6.81 12.55
C VAL A 143 8.14 -6.76 14.05
N GLU A 144 8.67 -7.83 14.65
CA GLU A 144 9.01 -7.88 16.09
C GLU A 144 10.07 -6.84 16.45
N ILE A 145 11.09 -6.67 15.61
CA ILE A 145 12.15 -5.66 15.80
C ILE A 145 11.56 -4.24 15.69
N LEU A 146 10.73 -3.97 14.65
CA LEU A 146 10.08 -2.68 14.46
C LEU A 146 9.25 -2.29 15.70
N GLN A 147 8.40 -3.21 16.18
CA GLN A 147 7.56 -2.96 17.35
C GLN A 147 8.37 -2.75 18.62
N GLN A 148 9.42 -3.55 18.85
CA GLN A 148 10.31 -3.37 19.99
C GLN A 148 10.94 -1.98 19.98
N MET A 149 11.50 -1.56 18.84
CA MET A 149 12.20 -0.29 18.72
C MET A 149 11.26 0.92 18.85
N TRP A 150 10.04 0.83 18.30
CA TRP A 150 9.07 1.91 18.42
C TRP A 150 8.50 2.06 19.83
N THR A 151 8.32 0.94 20.53
CA THR A 151 7.78 0.93 21.90
C THR A 151 8.82 1.34 22.93
N THR A 152 10.03 0.78 22.87
CA THR A 152 11.05 0.95 23.90
C THR A 152 12.11 2.01 23.58
N GLY A 153 12.28 2.34 22.28
CA GLY A 153 13.40 3.14 21.79
C GLY A 153 14.67 2.33 21.55
N TYR A 154 14.67 1.02 21.82
CA TYR A 154 15.82 0.13 21.65
C TYR A 154 15.43 -1.16 20.96
N GLY A 155 16.36 -1.75 20.21
CA GLY A 155 16.23 -3.04 19.57
C GLY A 155 17.39 -3.97 19.94
N THR A 156 17.05 -5.13 20.49
CA THR A 156 17.98 -6.25 20.67
C THR A 156 17.24 -7.52 20.28
N TYR A 157 17.77 -8.22 19.29
CA TYR A 157 17.11 -9.38 18.69
C TYR A 157 18.13 -10.38 18.16
N ALA A 158 17.91 -11.65 18.39
CA ALA A 158 18.75 -12.74 17.88
C ALA A 158 17.87 -13.78 17.21
N GLY A 159 17.59 -13.56 15.92
CA GLY A 159 16.76 -14.44 15.10
C GLY A 159 17.54 -15.26 14.09
N GLU A 160 16.81 -15.97 13.22
CA GLU A 160 17.39 -16.73 12.11
C GLU A 160 17.78 -15.83 10.93
N GLN A 161 17.04 -14.74 10.72
CA GLN A 161 17.21 -13.83 9.59
C GLN A 161 17.90 -12.53 10.00
N PHE A 162 17.65 -12.05 11.22
CA PHE A 162 18.19 -10.78 11.70
C PHE A 162 18.83 -10.91 13.07
N THR A 163 19.95 -10.21 13.23
CA THR A 163 20.56 -9.99 14.54
C THR A 163 20.71 -8.48 14.75
N VAL A 164 20.20 -7.99 15.87
CA VAL A 164 20.25 -6.57 16.27
C VAL A 164 20.77 -6.50 17.71
N ASP A 165 21.76 -5.64 17.96
CA ASP A 165 22.40 -5.50 19.27
C ASP A 165 22.37 -4.04 19.71
N GLY A 166 21.43 -3.69 20.57
CA GLY A 166 21.32 -2.38 21.19
C GLY A 166 21.01 -1.22 20.23
N ALA A 167 20.37 -1.48 19.06
CA ALA A 167 20.03 -0.42 18.13
C ALA A 167 19.07 0.60 18.75
N MET A 168 19.30 1.89 18.48
CA MET A 168 18.55 3.00 19.10
C MET A 168 17.60 3.64 18.09
N CYS A 169 16.33 3.86 18.49
CA CYS A 169 15.30 4.55 17.74
C CYS A 169 14.79 5.79 18.47
N PHE A 170 15.62 6.85 18.49
CA PHE A 170 15.25 8.18 18.99
C PHE A 170 15.41 9.21 17.87
N PRO A 171 14.37 10.06 17.60
CA PRO A 171 13.08 10.04 18.30
C PRO A 171 12.33 8.73 18.07
N ARG A 172 11.49 8.33 19.03
CA ARG A 172 10.45 7.33 18.78
C ARG A 172 9.36 7.93 17.88
N PRO A 173 8.52 7.11 17.25
CA PRO A 173 7.35 7.60 16.54
C PRO A 173 6.47 8.50 17.41
N LEU A 174 5.86 9.53 16.82
CA LEU A 174 4.91 10.40 17.51
C LEU A 174 3.59 9.69 17.83
N GLN A 175 3.29 8.63 17.10
CA GLN A 175 2.08 7.80 17.29
C GLN A 175 2.22 6.80 18.47
N GLY A 176 3.15 7.06 19.41
CA GLY A 176 3.55 6.12 20.47
C GLY A 176 2.44 5.62 21.39
N ASP A 177 1.36 6.40 21.58
CA ASP A 177 0.32 6.08 22.56
C ASP A 177 -1.11 6.12 22.00
N ALA A 178 -1.30 6.27 20.69
CA ALA A 178 -2.61 6.72 20.25
C ALA A 178 -3.05 6.35 18.83
N VAL A 179 -3.16 5.07 18.50
CA VAL A 179 -4.17 4.69 17.52
C VAL A 179 -5.42 4.31 18.32
N PRO A 180 -6.52 5.11 18.32
CA PRO A 180 -7.74 4.74 19.02
C PRO A 180 -8.23 3.38 18.50
N GLY A 181 -8.21 2.37 19.36
CA GLY A 181 -8.61 1.00 19.03
C GLY A 181 -7.47 0.07 18.63
N SER A 182 -6.21 0.55 18.49
CA SER A 182 -5.06 -0.34 18.39
C SER A 182 -4.57 -0.71 19.79
N PRO A 183 -4.36 -2.01 20.08
CA PRO A 183 -3.76 -2.43 21.34
C PRO A 183 -2.25 -2.16 21.39
N ARG A 184 -1.68 -1.49 20.40
CA ARG A 184 -0.24 -1.36 20.20
C ARG A 184 0.20 0.08 20.08
N ASN A 185 1.29 0.37 20.74
CA ASN A 185 1.96 1.65 20.67
C ASN A 185 2.88 1.69 19.45
N GLY A 186 2.79 2.72 18.64
CA GLY A 186 3.66 2.90 17.48
C GLY A 186 2.91 3.29 16.21
N ILE A 187 3.62 3.19 15.08
CA ILE A 187 3.05 3.43 13.76
C ILE A 187 2.07 2.30 13.43
N PRO A 188 0.84 2.60 12.95
CA PRO A 188 -0.12 1.58 12.55
C PRO A 188 0.47 0.61 11.54
N LEU A 189 0.36 -0.69 11.82
CA LEU A 189 1.00 -1.76 11.07
C LEU A 189 0.02 -2.46 10.13
N TRP A 190 0.33 -2.42 8.84
CA TRP A 190 -0.40 -3.12 7.79
C TRP A 190 0.39 -4.33 7.33
N ILE A 191 -0.12 -5.52 7.53
CA ILE A 191 0.48 -6.73 6.95
C ILE A 191 -0.18 -7.02 5.61
N ALA A 192 0.63 -6.95 4.54
CA ALA A 192 0.16 -7.14 3.18
C ALA A 192 0.44 -8.55 2.65
N GLY A 193 -0.56 -9.10 1.96
CA GLY A 193 -0.50 -10.38 1.30
C GLY A 193 -1.54 -11.38 1.80
N GLY A 194 -2.06 -12.21 0.88
CA GLY A 194 -3.14 -13.15 1.14
C GLY A 194 -2.69 -14.59 1.43
N GLY A 195 -1.44 -14.82 1.83
CA GLY A 195 -0.91 -16.16 2.13
C GLY A 195 -1.57 -16.77 3.37
N GLU A 196 -2.41 -17.79 3.17
CA GLU A 196 -3.34 -18.32 4.16
C GLU A 196 -2.69 -18.85 5.43
N LYS A 197 -1.58 -19.60 5.29
CA LYS A 197 -0.96 -20.32 6.41
C LYS A 197 -0.05 -19.47 7.28
N LYS A 198 0.68 -18.53 6.67
CA LYS A 198 1.75 -17.78 7.36
C LYS A 198 1.48 -16.28 7.37
N THR A 199 1.15 -15.67 6.23
CA THR A 199 0.95 -14.22 6.16
C THR A 199 -0.25 -13.79 7.00
N LEU A 200 -1.40 -14.47 6.85
CA LEU A 200 -2.58 -14.18 7.68
C LEU A 200 -2.38 -14.54 9.15
N ARG A 201 -1.51 -15.52 9.47
CA ARG A 201 -1.11 -15.79 10.85
C ARG A 201 -0.28 -14.64 11.44
N ILE A 202 0.69 -14.10 10.70
CA ILE A 202 1.45 -12.91 11.11
C ILE A 202 0.52 -11.71 11.26
N ALA A 203 -0.44 -11.54 10.36
CA ALA A 203 -1.45 -10.49 10.47
C ALA A 203 -2.28 -10.63 11.75
N ALA A 204 -2.76 -11.82 12.07
CA ALA A 204 -3.52 -12.09 13.30
C ALA A 204 -2.71 -11.76 14.56
N GLU A 205 -1.39 -12.00 14.57
CA GLU A 205 -0.53 -11.77 15.72
C GLU A 205 -0.12 -10.29 15.86
N TYR A 206 0.10 -9.56 14.75
CA TYR A 206 0.80 -8.27 14.80
C TYR A 206 0.07 -7.10 14.12
N ALA A 207 -0.88 -7.32 13.22
CA ALA A 207 -1.42 -6.25 12.38
C ALA A 207 -2.49 -5.40 13.09
N ASP A 208 -2.53 -4.11 12.81
CA ASP A 208 -3.68 -3.24 13.02
C ASP A 208 -4.58 -3.26 11.78
N TYR A 209 -3.95 -3.43 10.62
CA TYR A 209 -4.60 -3.51 9.31
C TYR A 209 -4.03 -4.67 8.51
N THR A 210 -4.81 -5.24 7.62
CA THR A 210 -4.31 -6.19 6.63
C THR A 210 -4.81 -5.82 5.25
N ASN A 211 -3.97 -6.12 4.24
CA ASN A 211 -4.32 -5.92 2.85
C ASN A 211 -4.13 -7.20 2.07
N PHE A 212 -5.20 -7.68 1.48
CA PHE A 212 -5.19 -8.77 0.52
C PHE A 212 -6.11 -8.43 -0.64
N SER A 213 -5.64 -8.70 -1.87
CA SER A 213 -6.44 -8.46 -3.06
C SER A 213 -7.43 -9.61 -3.27
N GLY A 214 -8.54 -9.31 -3.92
CA GLY A 214 -9.48 -10.33 -4.34
C GLY A 214 -10.84 -9.77 -4.68
N MET A 215 -11.60 -10.54 -5.45
CA MET A 215 -13.02 -10.32 -5.64
C MET A 215 -13.78 -10.60 -4.33
N PRO A 216 -15.05 -10.21 -4.18
CA PRO A 216 -15.78 -10.34 -2.93
C PRO A 216 -15.73 -11.73 -2.29
N GLU A 217 -15.83 -12.79 -3.08
CA GLU A 217 -15.78 -14.17 -2.58
C GLU A 217 -14.39 -14.52 -2.02
N GLU A 218 -13.33 -14.12 -2.71
CA GLU A 218 -11.96 -14.34 -2.25
C GLU A 218 -11.66 -13.51 -1.00
N PHE A 219 -12.09 -12.25 -0.97
CA PHE A 219 -11.94 -11.38 0.19
C PHE A 219 -12.65 -11.95 1.42
N SER A 220 -13.88 -12.46 1.24
CA SER A 220 -14.65 -13.14 2.29
C SER A 220 -13.93 -14.38 2.78
N ALA A 221 -13.48 -15.26 1.88
CA ALA A 221 -12.74 -16.48 2.24
C ALA A 221 -11.46 -16.17 3.04
N LYS A 222 -10.68 -15.18 2.61
CA LYS A 222 -9.48 -14.74 3.34
C LYS A 222 -9.82 -14.15 4.71
N SER A 223 -10.93 -13.43 4.83
CA SER A 223 -11.41 -12.88 6.09
C SER A 223 -11.76 -13.97 7.09
N GLU A 224 -12.41 -15.06 6.67
CA GLU A 224 -12.69 -16.20 7.54
C GLU A 224 -11.41 -16.93 8.01
N ILE A 225 -10.42 -17.07 7.13
CA ILE A 225 -9.12 -17.64 7.51
C ILE A 225 -8.40 -16.72 8.53
N LEU A 226 -8.45 -15.40 8.34
CA LEU A 226 -7.91 -14.47 9.32
C LEU A 226 -8.60 -14.58 10.68
N LYS A 227 -9.94 -14.67 10.70
CA LYS A 227 -10.72 -14.89 11.94
C LYS A 227 -10.30 -16.18 12.66
N ALA A 228 -10.10 -17.27 11.93
CA ALA A 228 -9.62 -18.52 12.52
C ALA A 228 -8.24 -18.35 13.17
N HIS A 229 -7.30 -17.68 12.47
CA HIS A 229 -5.99 -17.38 13.06
C HIS A 229 -6.07 -16.46 14.28
N CYS A 230 -6.97 -15.48 14.28
CA CYS A 230 -7.19 -14.61 15.43
C CYS A 230 -7.69 -15.41 16.63
N ALA A 231 -8.65 -16.32 16.45
CA ALA A 231 -9.12 -17.21 17.49
C ALA A 231 -8.00 -18.08 18.07
N ASP A 232 -7.12 -18.63 17.21
CA ASP A 232 -5.97 -19.44 17.64
C ASP A 232 -4.95 -18.66 18.50
N VAL A 233 -4.84 -17.33 18.31
CA VAL A 233 -3.92 -16.46 19.07
C VAL A 233 -4.62 -15.75 20.23
N GLY A 234 -5.93 -15.97 20.41
CA GLY A 234 -6.71 -15.33 21.46
C GLY A 234 -6.96 -13.84 21.24
N ARG A 235 -7.05 -13.40 19.96
CA ARG A 235 -7.28 -12.02 19.57
C ARG A 235 -8.65 -11.85 18.91
N ASP A 236 -9.30 -10.72 19.18
CA ASP A 236 -10.51 -10.36 18.46
C ASP A 236 -10.18 -9.97 17.01
N ALA A 237 -10.82 -10.63 16.04
CA ALA A 237 -10.62 -10.36 14.62
C ALA A 237 -11.13 -8.97 14.20
N ASP A 238 -12.07 -8.40 14.95
CA ASP A 238 -12.62 -7.06 14.66
C ASP A 238 -11.67 -5.93 15.06
N GLU A 239 -10.59 -6.22 15.78
CA GLU A 239 -9.50 -5.30 15.99
C GLU A 239 -8.66 -5.05 14.72
N ILE A 240 -8.76 -5.93 13.71
CA ILE A 240 -7.98 -5.84 12.48
C ILE A 240 -8.85 -5.32 11.34
N VAL A 241 -8.54 -4.13 10.86
CA VAL A 241 -9.22 -3.54 9.69
C VAL A 241 -8.72 -4.24 8.42
N ARG A 242 -9.65 -4.71 7.61
CA ARG A 242 -9.36 -5.39 6.32
C ARG A 242 -9.48 -4.41 5.18
N SER A 243 -8.57 -4.51 4.21
CA SER A 243 -8.54 -3.66 3.03
C SER A 243 -8.19 -4.44 1.76
N ALA A 244 -8.49 -3.85 0.62
CA ALA A 244 -8.12 -4.37 -0.69
C ALA A 244 -7.73 -3.22 -1.63
N ASN A 245 -6.89 -3.54 -2.63
CA ASN A 245 -6.49 -2.62 -3.68
C ASN A 245 -7.25 -2.92 -4.97
N PHE A 246 -7.71 -1.86 -5.62
CA PHE A 246 -8.43 -1.97 -6.88
C PHE A 246 -7.83 -1.03 -7.93
N ASN A 247 -7.83 -1.50 -9.18
CA ASN A 247 -7.67 -0.65 -10.35
C ASN A 247 -9.07 -0.23 -10.81
N VAL A 248 -9.29 1.07 -10.97
CA VAL A 248 -10.62 1.61 -11.28
C VAL A 248 -10.56 2.42 -12.57
N VAL A 249 -11.49 2.16 -13.51
CA VAL A 249 -11.69 2.96 -14.71
C VAL A 249 -13.12 3.48 -14.69
N ILE A 250 -13.28 4.78 -14.58
CA ILE A 250 -14.59 5.43 -14.51
C ILE A 250 -14.74 6.36 -15.72
N GLY A 251 -15.85 6.27 -16.42
CA GLY A 251 -16.25 7.18 -17.50
C GLY A 251 -17.67 7.72 -17.26
N ARG A 252 -18.02 8.85 -17.87
CA ARG A 252 -19.38 9.42 -17.82
C ARG A 252 -20.38 8.55 -18.55
N ASP A 253 -19.90 7.80 -19.53
CA ASP A 253 -20.64 6.83 -20.33
C ASP A 253 -19.72 5.69 -20.77
N GLU A 254 -20.29 4.67 -21.39
CA GLU A 254 -19.54 3.50 -21.87
C GLU A 254 -18.48 3.88 -22.91
N ALA A 255 -18.73 4.87 -23.75
CA ALA A 255 -17.77 5.31 -24.76
C ALA A 255 -16.52 5.89 -24.11
N GLU A 256 -16.66 6.70 -23.07
CA GLU A 256 -15.52 7.23 -22.31
C GLU A 256 -14.76 6.12 -21.54
N VAL A 257 -15.46 5.12 -21.01
CA VAL A 257 -14.79 3.94 -20.39
C VAL A 257 -13.93 3.23 -21.42
N GLN A 258 -14.46 2.96 -22.61
CA GLN A 258 -13.72 2.31 -23.69
C GLN A 258 -12.56 3.17 -24.21
N GLU A 259 -12.73 4.50 -24.32
CA GLU A 259 -11.65 5.43 -24.65
C GLU A 259 -10.50 5.34 -23.62
N ARG A 260 -10.81 5.31 -22.33
CA ARG A 260 -9.81 5.19 -21.26
C ARG A 260 -9.09 3.85 -21.27
N LEU A 261 -9.81 2.76 -21.53
CA LEU A 261 -9.19 1.43 -21.69
C LEU A 261 -8.28 1.38 -22.93
N ALA A 262 -8.69 1.98 -24.03
CA ALA A 262 -7.86 2.12 -25.24
C ALA A 262 -6.61 2.96 -24.95
N TRP A 263 -6.74 4.06 -24.21
CA TRP A 263 -5.61 4.89 -23.80
C TRP A 263 -4.63 4.11 -22.91
N ILE A 264 -5.11 3.30 -21.96
CA ILE A 264 -4.27 2.45 -21.12
C ILE A 264 -3.48 1.46 -21.99
N ARG A 265 -4.15 0.82 -22.97
CA ARG A 265 -3.49 -0.10 -23.90
C ARG A 265 -2.39 0.60 -24.71
N ASP A 266 -2.70 1.73 -25.31
CA ASP A 266 -1.76 2.52 -26.09
C ASP A 266 -0.57 3.00 -25.23
N HIS A 267 -0.82 3.38 -23.97
CA HIS A 267 0.20 3.83 -23.05
C HIS A 267 1.22 2.72 -22.76
N TYR A 268 0.77 1.51 -22.38
CA TYR A 268 1.65 0.36 -22.15
C TYR A 268 2.39 -0.07 -23.42
N THR A 269 1.73 -0.02 -24.58
CA THR A 269 2.37 -0.32 -25.86
C THR A 269 3.49 0.67 -26.18
N ARG A 270 3.26 1.97 -25.97
CA ARG A 270 4.30 3.03 -26.12
C ARG A 270 5.43 2.89 -25.13
N ALA A 271 5.16 2.39 -23.94
CA ALA A 271 6.17 2.05 -22.95
C ALA A 271 7.00 0.79 -23.32
N GLY A 272 6.76 0.19 -24.49
CA GLY A 272 7.51 -0.98 -24.96
C GLY A 272 7.14 -2.30 -24.29
N MET A 273 5.96 -2.37 -23.66
CA MET A 273 5.48 -3.62 -23.07
C MET A 273 5.02 -4.59 -24.16
N PRO A 274 5.38 -5.89 -24.07
CA PRO A 274 4.86 -6.92 -24.97
C PRO A 274 3.34 -7.03 -24.90
N GLU A 275 2.73 -7.45 -26.01
CA GLU A 275 1.26 -7.53 -26.15
C GLU A 275 0.60 -8.38 -25.04
N ASP A 276 1.20 -9.52 -24.68
CA ASP A 276 0.71 -10.38 -23.59
C ASP A 276 0.71 -9.67 -22.23
N VAL A 277 1.67 -8.77 -22.02
CA VAL A 277 1.79 -7.94 -20.80
C VAL A 277 0.80 -6.78 -20.85
N VAL A 278 0.60 -6.17 -22.01
CA VAL A 278 -0.36 -5.06 -22.20
C VAL A 278 -1.80 -5.53 -21.96
N GLU A 279 -2.18 -6.68 -22.49
CA GLU A 279 -3.54 -7.19 -22.37
C GLU A 279 -3.91 -7.63 -20.94
N SER A 280 -2.95 -8.07 -20.12
CA SER A 280 -3.23 -8.52 -18.76
C SER A 280 -3.80 -7.39 -17.86
N PRO A 281 -3.16 -6.20 -17.72
CA PRO A 281 -3.75 -5.09 -16.99
C PRO A 281 -5.05 -4.59 -17.63
N VAL A 282 -5.14 -4.49 -18.96
CA VAL A 282 -6.37 -4.04 -19.63
C VAL A 282 -7.54 -4.96 -19.31
N ARG A 283 -7.36 -6.28 -19.35
CA ARG A 283 -8.38 -7.24 -18.89
C ARG A 283 -8.69 -7.07 -17.41
N SER A 284 -7.69 -6.89 -16.58
CA SER A 284 -7.86 -6.64 -15.14
C SER A 284 -8.71 -5.40 -14.85
N PHE A 285 -8.68 -4.39 -15.71
CA PHE A 285 -9.58 -3.24 -15.62
C PHE A 285 -10.98 -3.54 -16.19
N ALA A 286 -11.06 -4.28 -17.32
CA ALA A 286 -12.30 -4.52 -18.02
C ALA A 286 -13.18 -5.60 -17.38
N ASP A 287 -12.56 -6.69 -16.87
CA ASP A 287 -13.28 -7.87 -16.37
C ASP A 287 -13.76 -7.71 -14.91
N ARG A 288 -13.44 -6.60 -14.28
CA ARG A 288 -13.86 -6.35 -12.88
C ARG A 288 -15.01 -5.35 -12.84
N PRO A 289 -15.95 -5.48 -11.87
CA PRO A 289 -17.09 -4.57 -11.72
C PRO A 289 -16.67 -3.14 -11.32
N LEU A 290 -15.39 -2.80 -11.49
CA LEU A 290 -14.77 -1.50 -11.20
C LEU A 290 -14.44 -0.69 -12.46
N ALA A 291 -14.86 -1.15 -13.64
CA ALA A 291 -14.90 -0.36 -14.87
C ALA A 291 -16.37 -0.03 -15.19
N GLY A 292 -16.73 1.25 -15.25
CA GLY A 292 -18.11 1.64 -15.50
C GLY A 292 -18.40 3.11 -15.26
N GLN A 293 -19.67 3.45 -15.28
CA GLN A 293 -20.17 4.77 -14.97
C GLN A 293 -20.28 5.00 -13.46
N PRO A 294 -20.28 6.25 -12.99
CA PRO A 294 -20.61 6.56 -11.59
C PRO A 294 -21.96 5.92 -11.22
N GLY A 295 -21.99 5.18 -10.10
CA GLY A 295 -23.17 4.42 -9.67
C GLY A 295 -23.26 2.98 -10.19
N GLN A 296 -22.45 2.60 -11.18
CA GLN A 296 -22.26 1.20 -11.60
C GLN A 296 -21.05 0.55 -10.90
N VAL A 297 -20.09 1.37 -10.48
CA VAL A 297 -18.95 0.92 -9.69
C VAL A 297 -19.37 0.91 -8.23
N ASP A 298 -19.87 -0.22 -7.77
CA ASP A 298 -20.37 -0.38 -6.40
C ASP A 298 -19.31 -1.02 -5.52
N PHE A 299 -18.63 -0.19 -4.74
CA PHE A 299 -17.69 -0.64 -3.71
C PHE A 299 -18.37 -1.26 -2.50
N ALA A 300 -19.68 -1.08 -2.34
CA ALA A 300 -20.43 -1.64 -1.21
C ALA A 300 -20.56 -3.17 -1.29
N HIS A 301 -20.56 -3.74 -2.48
CA HIS A 301 -20.57 -5.20 -2.65
C HIS A 301 -19.26 -5.88 -2.24
N VAL A 302 -18.18 -5.15 -2.07
CA VAL A 302 -16.88 -5.68 -1.61
C VAL A 302 -16.84 -5.85 -0.09
N GLY A 303 -17.83 -5.32 0.65
CA GLY A 303 -17.83 -5.28 2.12
C GLY A 303 -19.14 -5.69 2.82
N HIS A 304 -20.15 -6.15 2.10
CA HIS A 304 -21.41 -6.57 2.74
C HIS A 304 -21.41 -8.08 3.07
N HIS A 305 -20.90 -8.41 4.25
CA HIS A 305 -21.55 -9.33 5.16
C HIS A 305 -21.97 -8.52 6.41
N ASP A 306 -23.11 -8.86 7.00
CA ASP A 306 -23.93 -8.10 7.96
C ASP A 306 -23.28 -7.69 9.30
N ASP A 307 -21.96 -7.58 9.39
CA ASP A 307 -21.19 -7.30 10.60
C ASP A 307 -20.18 -6.15 10.50
N VAL A 308 -20.42 -5.15 9.67
CA VAL A 308 -19.59 -3.92 9.73
C VAL A 308 -20.27 -2.91 10.63
N ASP A 309 -19.69 -2.78 11.81
CA ASP A 309 -19.99 -1.84 12.89
C ASP A 309 -20.49 -0.47 12.39
N ARG A 310 -21.74 -0.14 12.73
CA ARG A 310 -22.36 1.16 12.52
C ARG A 310 -21.81 2.18 13.52
N ARG A 311 -20.56 2.62 13.34
CA ARG A 311 -20.13 3.85 14.02
C ARG A 311 -20.64 5.06 13.24
N PRO A 312 -21.22 6.07 13.91
CA PRO A 312 -21.74 7.25 13.22
C PRO A 312 -20.58 8.07 12.67
N GLY A 313 -20.51 8.21 11.34
CA GLY A 313 -19.51 9.05 10.67
C GLY A 313 -19.16 8.69 9.23
N CYS A 314 -19.55 7.52 8.73
CA CYS A 314 -19.31 7.14 7.32
C CYS A 314 -20.50 7.54 6.45
N TRP A 315 -20.35 8.60 5.69
CA TRP A 315 -21.32 9.01 4.65
C TRP A 315 -20.75 8.66 3.29
N ALA A 316 -21.44 7.80 2.56
CA ALA A 316 -21.35 7.77 1.12
C ALA A 316 -22.01 9.06 0.61
N ARG A 317 -21.23 10.04 0.16
CA ARG A 317 -21.74 11.18 -0.60
C ARG A 317 -21.43 10.95 -2.06
N GLU A 318 -22.42 11.19 -2.90
CA GLU A 318 -22.25 11.35 -4.34
C GLU A 318 -21.10 12.33 -4.60
N VAL A 319 -20.17 11.94 -5.45
CA VAL A 319 -19.07 12.79 -5.89
C VAL A 319 -19.67 13.94 -6.68
N PRO A 320 -19.49 15.22 -6.28
CA PRO A 320 -19.95 16.34 -7.08
C PRO A 320 -19.25 16.31 -8.45
N HIS A 321 -20.03 16.53 -9.51
CA HIS A 321 -19.53 16.75 -10.85
C HIS A 321 -18.60 17.96 -10.90
N GLY A 322 -17.30 17.74 -10.93
CA GLY A 322 -16.28 18.79 -11.00
C GLY A 322 -14.96 18.26 -11.55
N ASP A 323 -14.74 18.50 -12.81
CA ASP A 323 -13.46 18.58 -13.55
C ASP A 323 -12.30 17.61 -13.20
N VAL A 324 -12.36 16.42 -13.80
CA VAL A 324 -11.16 15.62 -14.08
C VAL A 324 -10.54 15.99 -15.45
N ALA A 325 -11.02 17.05 -16.08
CA ALA A 325 -10.61 17.49 -17.42
C ALA A 325 -9.48 18.55 -17.38
N GLY A 326 -8.43 18.35 -16.59
CA GLY A 326 -7.36 19.34 -16.44
C GLY A 326 -5.94 18.83 -16.69
N ILE A 327 -5.75 17.67 -17.34
CA ILE A 327 -4.42 17.28 -17.84
C ILE A 327 -4.44 17.36 -19.36
N ARG A 328 -4.56 18.57 -19.87
CA ARG A 328 -4.06 18.97 -21.19
C ARG A 328 -3.13 20.13 -20.99
N GLN A 329 -1.90 19.90 -21.41
CA GLN A 329 -0.80 20.82 -21.70
C GLN A 329 -1.05 22.32 -21.42
N SER A 330 -0.33 22.86 -20.46
CA SER A 330 0.27 24.18 -20.52
C SER A 330 1.65 24.12 -19.89
#